data_b3ca97c1db12b10575d9bae8a0aa2d49
#
_entry.id   b3ca97c1db12b10575d9bae8a0aa2d49
#
_cell.length_a   1.000
_cell.length_b   1.000
_cell.length_c   1.000
_cell.angle_alpha   90.00
_cell.angle_beta   90.00
_cell.angle_gamma   90.00
#
_symmetry.space_group_name_H-M   'P 1'
#
loop_
_entity.id
_entity.type
_entity.pdbx_description
1 polymer ?
#
loop_
_entity_poly.entity_id
_entity_poly.type
_entity_poly.pdbx_seq_one_letter_code
_entity_poly.pdbx_strand_id
1 'polypeptide(L)'
;LPEYFDVVIVGAGLSGIGAACHLQRECPDRSYVILEGRADLGGTWDLFRYPGVRSDSDMHTLGYEFKPWAHEKSIADGPSILAYLREAAAENHVDAHIRYHHKVQGASWSSEDARWTVHADNTVNGAPVELTCSFLFMNAGYYSYQEPYAAELPGIDRFQGTVVHPQFWPDDLDYSGKRVVVIGSGATAMTIVPAMAAEAAHVTMLQRSPTYVVARPDRDKIANRLRQLLPDTLAYRITRRKNITLLGYFYGQTRSKPDKTRQLLLGAVRKQLGDEITDAHFTPSYNPWDQRLCLLPNGDLYEAIRSGRASVVTDHITTFTPSGIVLESDAELEADIVVTATGLQLVTPGEMRFDVDGVPVDFADTFTYRGLAFSDVPNMASTFGYINASWTMRSDLIARFVCRLLNHMRATGTDQCTPRLRESDRDMPRRPWIDGFTPGYMQRVMARMPSQGDRAPWLNPQRYKAEKNDLLKAPLDDGVLQFTRTNQRITV
;
A
#
# COMPACT_ATOMS: atom_id res chain seq x y z
N LEU A 1 21.15 15.03 25.74
CA LEU A 1 19.83 14.37 25.70
C LEU A 1 19.42 14.22 24.24
N PRO A 2 18.78 13.10 23.85
CA PRO A 2 18.20 12.96 22.51
C PRO A 2 17.22 14.10 22.23
N GLU A 3 17.14 14.53 20.95
CA GLU A 3 16.19 15.55 20.52
C GLU A 3 14.74 15.02 20.69
N TYR A 4 13.83 15.89 21.12
CA TYR A 4 12.45 15.54 21.39
C TYR A 4 11.47 16.17 20.40
N PHE A 5 10.46 15.40 20.01
CA PHE A 5 9.30 15.84 19.25
C PHE A 5 8.01 15.30 19.89
N ASP A 6 6.90 16.02 19.75
CA ASP A 6 5.61 15.47 20.16
C ASP A 6 5.22 14.24 19.34
N VAL A 7 5.53 14.26 18.03
CA VAL A 7 5.22 13.15 17.10
C VAL A 7 6.42 12.85 16.22
N VAL A 8 6.85 11.60 16.17
CA VAL A 8 7.73 11.09 15.12
C VAL A 8 6.89 10.31 14.11
N ILE A 9 6.94 10.73 12.85
CA ILE A 9 6.34 10.05 11.71
C ILE A 9 7.44 9.23 11.03
N VAL A 10 7.20 7.94 10.80
CA VAL A 10 8.15 7.08 10.11
C VAL A 10 7.69 6.83 8.68
N GLY A 11 8.48 7.33 7.72
CA GLY A 11 8.24 7.24 6.28
C GLY A 11 7.65 8.51 5.66
N ALA A 12 8.31 9.03 4.61
CA ALA A 12 7.88 10.20 3.81
C ALA A 12 7.17 9.78 2.50
N GLY A 13 6.48 8.67 2.52
CA GLY A 13 5.56 8.28 1.44
C GLY A 13 4.24 9.03 1.50
N LEU A 14 3.29 8.65 0.64
CA LEU A 14 1.95 9.23 0.55
C LEU A 14 1.27 9.34 1.93
N SER A 15 1.38 8.30 2.77
CA SER A 15 0.74 8.30 4.09
C SER A 15 1.40 9.27 5.07
N GLY A 16 2.73 9.33 5.12
CA GLY A 16 3.46 10.18 6.05
C GLY A 16 3.32 11.68 5.71
N ILE A 17 3.36 12.03 4.42
CA ILE A 17 3.09 13.41 3.96
C ILE A 17 1.66 13.82 4.33
N GLY A 18 0.67 12.94 4.07
CA GLY A 18 -0.71 13.20 4.45
C GLY A 18 -0.89 13.34 5.96
N ALA A 19 -0.24 12.49 6.77
CA ALA A 19 -0.25 12.56 8.22
C ALA A 19 0.29 13.90 8.75
N ALA A 20 1.43 14.37 8.21
CA ALA A 20 2.01 15.65 8.56
C ALA A 20 1.08 16.82 8.21
N CYS A 21 0.46 16.80 7.03
CA CYS A 21 -0.51 17.83 6.63
C CYS A 21 -1.72 17.89 7.57
N HIS A 22 -2.20 16.72 8.04
CA HIS A 22 -3.30 16.67 9.02
C HIS A 22 -2.85 17.15 10.40
N LEU A 23 -1.65 16.80 10.86
CA LEU A 23 -1.08 17.30 12.13
C LEU A 23 -0.98 18.82 12.13
N GLN A 24 -0.43 19.42 11.09
CA GLN A 24 -0.34 20.89 10.99
C GLN A 24 -1.69 21.58 11.05
N ARG A 25 -2.74 20.99 10.49
CA ARG A 25 -4.09 21.56 10.45
C ARG A 25 -4.91 21.35 11.71
N GLU A 26 -4.80 20.17 12.31
CA GLU A 26 -5.66 19.74 13.41
C GLU A 26 -4.95 19.76 14.77
N CYS A 27 -3.58 19.82 14.77
CA CYS A 27 -2.71 19.88 15.96
C CYS A 27 -1.55 20.85 15.76
N PRO A 28 -1.79 22.14 15.43
CA PRO A 28 -0.74 23.08 15.00
C PRO A 28 0.31 23.42 16.06
N ASP A 29 0.04 23.14 17.31
CA ASP A 29 0.91 23.36 18.46
C ASP A 29 1.80 22.14 18.80
N ARG A 30 1.72 21.06 18.01
CA ARG A 30 2.56 19.88 18.20
C ARG A 30 3.79 19.93 17.28
N SER A 31 4.96 19.73 17.88
CA SER A 31 6.19 19.52 17.12
C SER A 31 6.20 18.14 16.49
N TYR A 32 6.70 18.03 15.25
CA TYR A 32 6.85 16.76 14.60
C TYR A 32 8.07 16.72 13.69
N VAL A 33 8.54 15.51 13.40
CA VAL A 33 9.55 15.21 12.39
C VAL A 33 9.14 13.96 11.60
N ILE A 34 9.51 13.91 10.33
CA ILE A 34 9.37 12.72 9.49
C ILE A 34 10.74 12.11 9.29
N LEU A 35 10.92 10.83 9.60
CA LEU A 35 12.15 10.08 9.32
C LEU A 35 11.94 9.25 8.06
N GLU A 36 12.79 9.50 7.05
CA GLU A 36 12.77 8.79 5.77
C GLU A 36 14.14 8.11 5.54
N GLY A 37 14.12 6.80 5.31
CA GLY A 37 15.35 6.02 5.10
C GLY A 37 16.01 6.25 3.74
N ARG A 38 15.29 6.77 2.77
CA ARG A 38 15.74 7.04 1.40
C ARG A 38 16.23 8.49 1.25
N ALA A 39 16.76 8.79 0.05
CA ALA A 39 17.25 10.12 -0.31
C ALA A 39 16.15 11.12 -0.68
N ASP A 40 14.93 10.65 -0.97
CA ASP A 40 13.81 11.46 -1.42
C ASP A 40 12.49 10.98 -0.84
N LEU A 41 11.49 11.86 -0.84
CA LEU A 41 10.12 11.55 -0.48
C LEU A 41 9.41 10.78 -1.61
N GLY A 42 8.23 10.20 -1.29
CA GLY A 42 7.35 9.57 -2.28
C GLY A 42 7.13 8.08 -2.03
N GLY A 43 8.01 7.43 -1.26
CA GLY A 43 7.88 6.01 -0.90
C GLY A 43 7.78 5.12 -2.14
N THR A 44 6.67 4.39 -2.29
CA THR A 44 6.37 3.54 -3.46
C THR A 44 6.60 4.24 -4.80
N TRP A 45 6.20 5.51 -4.91
CA TRP A 45 6.25 6.28 -6.16
C TRP A 45 7.64 6.81 -6.51
N ASP A 46 8.55 6.86 -5.54
CA ASP A 46 9.96 7.10 -5.77
C ASP A 46 10.75 5.80 -5.97
N LEU A 47 10.32 4.68 -5.36
CA LEU A 47 11.01 3.40 -5.46
C LEU A 47 10.83 2.74 -6.84
N PHE A 48 9.59 2.63 -7.31
CA PHE A 48 9.29 1.91 -8.55
C PHE A 48 9.49 2.77 -9.78
N ARG A 49 10.36 2.30 -10.69
CA ARG A 49 10.75 3.00 -11.93
C ARG A 49 10.59 2.15 -13.18
N TYR A 50 9.97 0.97 -13.07
CA TYR A 50 9.76 0.09 -14.20
C TYR A 50 8.83 0.72 -15.26
N PRO A 51 8.94 0.34 -16.55
CA PRO A 51 8.13 0.89 -17.62
C PRO A 51 6.62 0.81 -17.35
N GLY A 52 5.93 1.91 -17.55
CA GLY A 52 4.49 2.01 -17.38
C GLY A 52 4.01 2.06 -15.93
N VAL A 53 4.88 2.20 -14.93
CA VAL A 53 4.48 2.28 -13.51
C VAL A 53 3.37 3.32 -13.32
N ARG A 54 2.25 2.89 -12.72
CA ARG A 54 1.02 3.69 -12.58
C ARG A 54 0.19 3.23 -11.39
N SER A 55 -0.76 4.06 -10.99
CA SER A 55 -1.76 3.66 -10.02
C SER A 55 -2.85 2.79 -10.67
N ASP A 56 -3.34 1.80 -9.93
CA ASP A 56 -4.57 1.05 -10.23
C ASP A 56 -5.82 1.72 -9.61
N SER A 57 -5.63 2.82 -8.88
CA SER A 57 -6.69 3.68 -8.35
C SER A 57 -6.74 5.02 -9.08
N ASP A 58 -7.95 5.58 -9.22
CA ASP A 58 -8.08 6.93 -9.78
C ASP A 58 -7.57 8.01 -8.81
N MET A 59 -6.99 9.07 -9.34
CA MET A 59 -6.39 10.16 -8.55
C MET A 59 -7.41 11.01 -7.78
N HIS A 60 -8.70 10.96 -8.12
CA HIS A 60 -9.72 11.66 -7.33
C HIS A 60 -9.98 10.95 -5.99
N THR A 61 -9.60 9.67 -5.88
CA THR A 61 -9.66 8.91 -4.63
C THR A 61 -8.27 8.61 -4.05
N LEU A 62 -7.22 8.48 -4.87
CA LEU A 62 -5.83 8.33 -4.41
C LEU A 62 -5.23 9.66 -3.95
N GLY A 63 -5.59 10.80 -4.55
CA GLY A 63 -5.19 12.12 -4.07
C GLY A 63 -5.76 12.43 -2.67
N TYR A 64 -5.13 13.35 -1.98
CA TYR A 64 -5.59 13.81 -0.66
C TYR A 64 -6.94 14.55 -0.75
N GLU A 65 -7.75 14.45 0.30
CA GLU A 65 -9.03 15.18 0.36
C GLU A 65 -8.81 16.71 0.29
N PHE A 66 -7.68 17.17 0.80
CA PHE A 66 -7.34 18.59 0.88
C PHE A 66 -6.59 19.16 -0.33
N LYS A 67 -6.07 18.31 -1.24
CA LYS A 67 -5.35 18.75 -2.45
C LYS A 67 -6.01 18.15 -3.67
N PRO A 68 -6.81 18.94 -4.44
CA PRO A 68 -7.46 18.47 -5.65
C PRO A 68 -6.47 17.99 -6.71
N TRP A 69 -6.80 16.88 -7.38
CA TRP A 69 -6.12 16.45 -8.59
C TRP A 69 -6.62 17.26 -9.79
N ALA A 70 -5.71 17.98 -10.43
CA ALA A 70 -6.05 18.95 -11.50
C ALA A 70 -5.73 18.48 -12.92
N HIS A 71 -5.14 17.28 -13.10
CA HIS A 71 -4.81 16.76 -14.42
C HIS A 71 -6.00 16.06 -15.10
N GLU A 72 -5.97 15.96 -16.43
CA GLU A 72 -7.02 15.32 -17.22
C GLU A 72 -7.09 13.81 -17.03
N LYS A 73 -5.90 13.15 -16.89
CA LYS A 73 -5.82 11.72 -16.62
C LYS A 73 -6.19 11.44 -15.17
N SER A 74 -7.16 10.61 -14.95
CA SER A 74 -7.54 10.12 -13.62
C SER A 74 -6.73 8.93 -13.18
N ILE A 75 -6.23 8.12 -14.11
CA ILE A 75 -5.25 7.06 -13.84
C ILE A 75 -3.87 7.63 -14.18
N ALA A 76 -3.11 7.95 -13.14
CA ALA A 76 -1.83 8.62 -13.29
C ALA A 76 -0.65 7.65 -13.29
N ASP A 77 0.38 8.02 -14.03
CA ASP A 77 1.69 7.35 -13.98
C ASP A 77 2.46 7.72 -12.70
N GLY A 78 3.48 6.92 -12.39
CA GLY A 78 4.30 7.09 -11.20
C GLY A 78 4.94 8.48 -11.08
N PRO A 79 5.60 9.00 -12.13
CA PRO A 79 6.16 10.36 -12.11
C PRO A 79 5.16 11.45 -11.80
N SER A 80 3.94 11.39 -12.36
CA SER A 80 2.88 12.36 -12.08
C SER A 80 2.39 12.29 -10.63
N ILE A 81 2.33 11.08 -10.05
CA ILE A 81 1.97 10.91 -8.64
C ILE A 81 3.08 11.44 -7.74
N LEU A 82 4.34 11.15 -8.07
CA LEU A 82 5.49 11.65 -7.31
C LEU A 82 5.54 13.18 -7.32
N ALA A 83 5.31 13.80 -8.48
CA ALA A 83 5.22 15.26 -8.60
C ALA A 83 4.09 15.83 -7.71
N TYR A 84 2.92 15.21 -7.73
CA TYR A 84 1.79 15.59 -6.87
C TYR A 84 2.14 15.51 -5.37
N LEU A 85 2.88 14.48 -4.95
CA LEU A 85 3.33 14.35 -3.55
C LEU A 85 4.34 15.42 -3.16
N ARG A 86 5.30 15.74 -4.05
CA ARG A 86 6.27 16.83 -3.86
C ARG A 86 5.57 18.19 -3.74
N GLU A 87 4.61 18.45 -4.62
CA GLU A 87 3.78 19.65 -4.53
C GLU A 87 2.99 19.71 -3.21
N ALA A 88 2.38 18.58 -2.78
CA ALA A 88 1.64 18.54 -1.52
C ALA A 88 2.55 18.82 -0.31
N ALA A 89 3.76 18.29 -0.30
CA ALA A 89 4.74 18.54 0.76
C ALA A 89 5.20 20.00 0.76
N ALA A 90 5.55 20.57 -0.39
CA ALA A 90 6.02 21.96 -0.52
C ALA A 90 4.92 22.98 -0.18
N GLU A 91 3.70 22.83 -0.70
CA GLU A 91 2.57 23.73 -0.43
C GLU A 91 2.19 23.79 1.07
N ASN A 92 2.47 22.73 1.80
CA ASN A 92 2.20 22.65 3.25
C ASN A 92 3.49 22.76 4.08
N HIS A 93 4.64 23.08 3.49
CA HIS A 93 5.94 23.18 4.18
C HIS A 93 6.33 21.92 4.96
N VAL A 94 5.84 20.76 4.55
CA VAL A 94 6.14 19.46 5.17
C VAL A 94 7.56 19.03 4.85
N ASP A 95 8.09 19.41 3.69
CA ASP A 95 9.45 19.14 3.23
C ASP A 95 10.52 19.60 4.22
N ALA A 96 10.32 20.74 4.90
CA ALA A 96 11.21 21.25 5.92
C ALA A 96 11.29 20.37 7.19
N HIS A 97 10.34 19.46 7.38
CA HIS A 97 10.26 18.56 8.52
C HIS A 97 10.72 17.12 8.19
N ILE A 98 11.15 16.84 6.95
CA ILE A 98 11.64 15.53 6.54
C ILE A 98 13.14 15.44 6.77
N ARG A 99 13.55 14.39 7.50
CA ARG A 99 14.95 13.98 7.64
C ARG A 99 15.19 12.78 6.75
N TYR A 100 15.78 13.01 5.61
CA TYR A 100 16.18 11.96 4.68
C TYR A 100 17.39 11.19 5.20
N HIS A 101 17.60 10.01 4.65
CA HIS A 101 18.69 9.12 5.05
C HIS A 101 18.64 8.68 6.53
N HIS A 102 17.47 8.69 7.15
CA HIS A 102 17.26 8.26 8.53
C HIS A 102 16.39 6.99 8.52
N LYS A 103 17.04 5.83 8.45
CA LYS A 103 16.35 4.52 8.47
C LYS A 103 16.09 4.13 9.91
N VAL A 104 14.82 4.16 10.31
CA VAL A 104 14.40 3.68 11.64
C VAL A 104 14.59 2.17 11.73
N GLN A 105 15.26 1.72 12.79
CA GLN A 105 15.51 0.31 13.09
C GLN A 105 14.55 -0.22 14.15
N GLY A 106 14.02 0.65 15.01
CA GLY A 106 13.09 0.29 16.05
C GLY A 106 12.81 1.43 17.01
N ALA A 107 12.01 1.15 18.03
CA ALA A 107 11.74 2.09 19.10
C ALA A 107 11.40 1.38 20.41
N SER A 108 11.80 1.99 21.54
CA SER A 108 11.60 1.50 22.89
C SER A 108 10.70 2.46 23.67
N TRP A 109 9.62 1.94 24.26
CA TRP A 109 8.70 2.72 25.10
C TRP A 109 9.09 2.64 26.58
N SER A 110 9.12 3.80 27.25
CA SER A 110 9.20 3.90 28.69
C SER A 110 7.87 4.39 29.26
N SER A 111 7.20 3.55 30.05
CA SER A 111 5.97 3.94 30.75
C SER A 111 6.23 4.94 31.89
N GLU A 112 7.46 4.95 32.44
CA GLU A 112 7.87 5.92 33.47
C GLU A 112 7.95 7.33 32.87
N ASP A 113 8.51 7.46 31.65
CA ASP A 113 8.69 8.75 30.98
C ASP A 113 7.52 9.11 30.04
N ALA A 114 6.62 8.17 29.77
CA ALA A 114 5.57 8.23 28.73
C ALA A 114 6.15 8.64 27.36
N ARG A 115 7.24 7.98 26.95
CA ARG A 115 7.98 8.34 25.72
C ARG A 115 8.49 7.12 24.97
N TRP A 116 8.51 7.26 23.66
CA TRP A 116 9.27 6.42 22.75
C TRP A 116 10.69 6.99 22.58
N THR A 117 11.69 6.15 22.65
CA THR A 117 13.04 6.39 22.11
C THR A 117 13.12 5.70 20.75
N VAL A 118 13.27 6.48 19.70
CA VAL A 118 13.35 5.99 18.32
C VAL A 118 14.81 5.85 17.92
N HIS A 119 15.19 4.65 17.48
CA HIS A 119 16.54 4.33 17.02
C HIS A 119 16.56 4.28 15.50
N ALA A 120 17.41 5.08 14.88
CA ALA A 120 17.60 5.13 13.43
C ALA A 120 19.09 5.12 13.08
N ASP A 121 19.39 4.70 11.86
CA ASP A 121 20.72 4.82 11.27
C ASP A 121 20.70 5.85 10.14
N ASN A 122 21.73 6.69 10.12
CA ASN A 122 21.97 7.53 8.94
C ASN A 122 22.54 6.64 7.82
N THR A 123 21.78 6.49 6.72
CA THR A 123 22.14 5.57 5.63
C THR A 123 23.33 6.03 4.78
N VAL A 124 23.81 7.27 4.95
CA VAL A 124 24.97 7.79 4.23
C VAL A 124 26.28 7.45 4.93
N ASN A 125 26.33 7.60 6.26
CA ASN A 125 27.55 7.44 7.04
C ASN A 125 27.48 6.33 8.10
N GLY A 126 26.34 5.64 8.23
CA GLY A 126 26.15 4.57 9.21
C GLY A 126 26.05 5.04 10.68
N ALA A 127 25.99 6.37 10.93
CA ALA A 127 25.93 6.89 12.28
C ALA A 127 24.56 6.60 12.93
N PRO A 128 24.54 6.12 14.19
CA PRO A 128 23.30 5.95 14.94
C PRO A 128 22.70 7.32 15.28
N VAL A 129 21.38 7.39 15.21
CA VAL A 129 20.57 8.57 15.55
C VAL A 129 19.49 8.15 16.53
N GLU A 130 19.38 8.90 17.63
CA GLU A 130 18.31 8.70 18.62
C GLU A 130 17.46 9.96 18.75
N LEU A 131 16.16 9.76 18.73
CA LEU A 131 15.14 10.79 18.95
C LEU A 131 14.16 10.29 20.00
N THR A 132 13.55 11.21 20.74
CA THR A 132 12.46 10.84 21.63
C THR A 132 11.15 11.49 21.19
N CYS A 133 10.02 10.81 21.41
CA CYS A 133 8.71 11.39 21.12
C CYS A 133 7.62 10.89 22.06
N SER A 134 6.56 11.68 22.17
CA SER A 134 5.36 11.29 22.92
C SER A 134 4.47 10.34 22.12
N PHE A 135 4.47 10.42 20.79
CA PHE A 135 3.64 9.58 19.93
C PHE A 135 4.42 9.12 18.69
N LEU A 136 4.35 7.81 18.40
CA LEU A 136 5.00 7.22 17.24
C LEU A 136 3.96 6.90 16.14
N PHE A 137 4.09 7.52 14.98
CA PHE A 137 3.16 7.33 13.88
C PHE A 137 3.83 6.63 12.69
N MET A 138 3.55 5.32 12.56
CA MET A 138 4.14 4.46 11.55
C MET A 138 3.47 4.60 10.19
N ASN A 139 4.20 5.11 9.22
CA ASN A 139 3.79 5.30 7.82
C ASN A 139 4.80 4.68 6.83
N ALA A 140 5.56 3.68 7.28
CA ALA A 140 6.66 3.06 6.55
C ALA A 140 6.22 2.13 5.39
N GLY A 141 4.93 2.05 5.09
CA GLY A 141 4.42 1.12 4.09
C GLY A 141 4.25 -0.30 4.64
N TYR A 142 4.20 -1.29 3.75
CA TYR A 142 3.85 -2.67 4.13
C TYR A 142 4.70 -3.73 3.42
N TYR A 143 5.74 -3.34 2.70
CA TYR A 143 6.67 -4.25 2.02
C TYR A 143 8.12 -3.78 2.18
N SER A 144 9.05 -4.73 2.08
CA SER A 144 10.48 -4.43 2.18
C SER A 144 10.94 -3.59 1.00
N TYR A 145 11.67 -2.51 1.29
CA TYR A 145 12.32 -1.70 0.27
C TYR A 145 13.71 -2.22 -0.09
N GLN A 146 14.23 -3.14 0.71
CA GLN A 146 15.59 -3.66 0.56
C GLN A 146 15.61 -5.02 -0.12
N GLU A 147 14.62 -5.85 0.18
CA GLU A 147 14.54 -7.21 -0.33
C GLU A 147 13.27 -7.42 -1.16
N PRO A 148 13.40 -7.79 -2.44
CA PRO A 148 12.28 -8.21 -3.25
C PRO A 148 11.81 -9.59 -2.81
N TYR A 149 10.60 -9.96 -3.13
CA TYR A 149 10.21 -11.36 -3.00
C TYR A 149 10.94 -12.20 -4.05
N ALA A 150 11.92 -12.97 -3.61
CA ALA A 150 12.59 -13.97 -4.43
C ALA A 150 11.72 -15.22 -4.54
N ALA A 151 11.03 -15.40 -5.66
CA ALA A 151 10.36 -16.66 -5.95
C ALA A 151 11.41 -17.74 -6.26
N GLU A 152 11.16 -18.97 -5.80
CA GLU A 152 11.96 -20.12 -6.21
C GLU A 152 11.68 -20.41 -7.69
N LEU A 153 12.65 -20.14 -8.53
CA LEU A 153 12.59 -20.36 -9.97
C LEU A 153 13.68 -21.38 -10.35
N PRO A 154 13.33 -22.66 -10.60
CA PRO A 154 14.31 -23.74 -10.81
C PRO A 154 15.25 -23.46 -11.97
N GLY A 155 16.55 -23.42 -11.69
CA GLY A 155 17.60 -23.27 -12.72
C GLY A 155 17.78 -21.86 -13.27
N ILE A 156 17.24 -20.82 -12.61
CA ILE A 156 17.37 -19.41 -13.06
C ILE A 156 18.83 -18.97 -13.21
N ASP A 157 19.73 -19.55 -12.43
CA ASP A 157 21.18 -19.36 -12.49
C ASP A 157 21.83 -19.84 -13.80
N ARG A 158 21.14 -20.68 -14.58
CA ARG A 158 21.60 -21.14 -15.90
C ARG A 158 21.29 -20.16 -17.02
N PHE A 159 20.32 -19.28 -16.78
CA PHE A 159 19.91 -18.32 -17.81
C PHE A 159 21.01 -17.31 -18.09
N GLN A 160 21.39 -17.16 -19.36
CA GLN A 160 22.49 -16.28 -19.79
C GLN A 160 22.02 -14.86 -20.19
N GLY A 161 20.71 -14.64 -20.29
CA GLY A 161 20.13 -13.33 -20.53
C GLY A 161 20.06 -12.49 -19.27
N THR A 162 19.37 -11.37 -19.36
CA THR A 162 19.21 -10.44 -18.24
C THR A 162 18.00 -10.82 -17.38
N VAL A 163 18.18 -10.95 -16.07
CA VAL A 163 17.09 -11.14 -15.11
C VAL A 163 16.89 -9.85 -14.34
N VAL A 164 15.65 -9.34 -14.30
CA VAL A 164 15.30 -8.08 -13.65
C VAL A 164 14.12 -8.28 -12.69
N HIS A 165 14.25 -7.76 -11.47
CA HIS A 165 13.11 -7.62 -10.57
C HIS A 165 12.54 -6.20 -10.66
N PRO A 166 11.21 -6.00 -10.83
CA PRO A 166 10.60 -4.67 -11.01
C PRO A 166 10.88 -3.65 -9.91
N GLN A 167 11.15 -4.10 -8.69
CA GLN A 167 11.49 -3.24 -7.55
C GLN A 167 12.85 -2.56 -7.72
N PHE A 168 13.77 -3.19 -8.45
CA PHE A 168 15.14 -2.71 -8.71
C PHE A 168 15.38 -2.61 -10.22
N TRP A 169 14.53 -1.85 -10.88
CA TRP A 169 14.62 -1.66 -12.32
C TRP A 169 15.88 -0.86 -12.68
N PRO A 170 16.77 -1.41 -13.54
CA PRO A 170 17.95 -0.67 -13.99
C PRO A 170 17.54 0.50 -14.89
N ASP A 171 18.09 1.68 -14.64
CA ASP A 171 17.75 2.90 -15.41
C ASP A 171 18.22 2.81 -16.87
N ASP A 172 19.24 1.99 -17.16
CA ASP A 172 19.90 1.82 -18.48
C ASP A 172 19.51 0.52 -19.21
N LEU A 173 18.49 -0.20 -18.74
CA LEU A 173 18.06 -1.44 -19.38
C LEU A 173 17.47 -1.20 -20.76
N ASP A 174 18.20 -1.56 -21.81
CA ASP A 174 17.73 -1.58 -23.20
C ASP A 174 17.00 -2.89 -23.52
N TYR A 175 15.71 -2.79 -23.74
CA TYR A 175 14.85 -3.90 -24.15
C TYR A 175 14.32 -3.75 -25.60
N SER A 176 14.80 -2.74 -26.34
CA SER A 176 14.40 -2.50 -27.73
C SER A 176 14.77 -3.70 -28.61
N GLY A 177 13.78 -4.21 -29.34
CA GLY A 177 13.96 -5.37 -30.19
C GLY A 177 14.30 -6.71 -29.49
N LYS A 178 14.16 -6.78 -28.17
CA LYS A 178 14.41 -7.99 -27.37
C LYS A 178 13.14 -8.81 -27.15
N ARG A 179 13.33 -10.12 -26.96
CA ARG A 179 12.26 -11.03 -26.50
C ARG A 179 12.23 -10.98 -24.98
N VAL A 180 11.11 -10.58 -24.43
CA VAL A 180 10.95 -10.40 -22.98
C VAL A 180 9.93 -11.38 -22.43
N VAL A 181 10.27 -12.10 -21.38
CA VAL A 181 9.32 -12.91 -20.62
C VAL A 181 9.07 -12.24 -19.26
N VAL A 182 7.82 -11.88 -19.00
CA VAL A 182 7.38 -11.30 -17.71
C VAL A 182 6.67 -12.37 -16.89
N ILE A 183 7.29 -12.82 -15.81
CA ILE A 183 6.74 -13.87 -14.93
C ILE A 183 5.81 -13.24 -13.89
N GLY A 184 4.53 -13.53 -13.98
CA GLY A 184 3.50 -13.06 -13.06
C GLY A 184 2.23 -12.58 -13.76
N SER A 185 1.14 -12.46 -13.01
CA SER A 185 -0.17 -11.97 -13.47
C SER A 185 -0.76 -10.86 -12.57
N GLY A 186 0.05 -10.28 -11.68
CA GLY A 186 -0.36 -9.20 -10.79
C GLY A 186 -0.33 -7.83 -11.48
N ALA A 187 -0.67 -6.77 -10.72
CA ALA A 187 -0.71 -5.39 -11.21
C ALA A 187 0.60 -4.96 -11.91
N THR A 188 1.74 -5.40 -11.39
CA THR A 188 3.07 -5.11 -11.97
C THR A 188 3.21 -5.70 -13.37
N ALA A 189 2.91 -7.00 -13.55
CA ALA A 189 2.96 -7.65 -14.87
C ALA A 189 1.98 -7.01 -15.85
N MET A 190 0.73 -6.78 -15.41
CA MET A 190 -0.31 -6.10 -16.21
C MET A 190 0.07 -4.69 -16.64
N THR A 191 1.03 -4.07 -15.97
CA THR A 191 1.56 -2.74 -16.28
C THR A 191 2.77 -2.81 -17.20
N ILE A 192 3.73 -3.68 -16.90
CA ILE A 192 5.00 -3.82 -17.64
C ILE A 192 4.77 -4.35 -19.04
N VAL A 193 3.92 -5.37 -19.19
CA VAL A 193 3.71 -6.06 -20.48
C VAL A 193 3.29 -5.09 -21.59
N PRO A 194 2.20 -4.30 -21.45
CA PRO A 194 1.82 -3.36 -22.50
C PRO A 194 2.84 -2.24 -22.71
N ALA A 195 3.54 -1.80 -21.65
CA ALA A 195 4.53 -0.74 -21.74
C ALA A 195 5.77 -1.20 -22.55
N MET A 196 6.32 -2.36 -22.23
CA MET A 196 7.49 -2.91 -22.95
C MET A 196 7.15 -3.35 -24.37
N ALA A 197 5.91 -3.81 -24.64
CA ALA A 197 5.46 -4.21 -25.96
C ALA A 197 5.49 -3.09 -27.01
N ALA A 198 5.69 -1.84 -26.61
CA ALA A 198 5.86 -0.72 -27.53
C ALA A 198 7.21 -0.75 -28.26
N GLU A 199 8.27 -1.27 -27.61
CA GLU A 199 9.66 -1.21 -28.10
C GLU A 199 10.31 -2.59 -28.21
N ALA A 200 9.92 -3.56 -27.40
CA ALA A 200 10.42 -4.93 -27.46
C ALA A 200 10.02 -5.63 -28.78
N ALA A 201 10.79 -6.62 -29.21
CA ALA A 201 10.41 -7.48 -30.34
C ALA A 201 9.12 -8.24 -30.05
N HIS A 202 9.02 -8.80 -28.84
CA HIS A 202 7.82 -9.47 -28.32
C HIS A 202 7.88 -9.57 -26.80
N VAL A 203 6.72 -9.46 -26.15
CA VAL A 203 6.60 -9.63 -24.70
C VAL A 203 5.66 -10.79 -24.38
N THR A 204 6.15 -11.82 -23.72
CA THR A 204 5.35 -12.93 -23.23
C THR A 204 5.04 -12.75 -21.74
N MET A 205 3.76 -12.66 -21.38
CA MET A 205 3.32 -12.74 -19.99
C MET A 205 3.17 -14.21 -19.59
N LEU A 206 4.09 -14.72 -18.77
CA LEU A 206 4.03 -16.09 -18.24
C LEU A 206 3.38 -16.07 -16.86
N GLN A 207 2.26 -16.74 -16.73
CA GLN A 207 1.52 -16.83 -15.48
C GLN A 207 1.21 -18.26 -15.09
N ARG A 208 1.24 -18.54 -13.78
CA ARG A 208 0.83 -19.84 -13.24
C ARG A 208 -0.69 -19.99 -13.19
N SER A 209 -1.39 -18.89 -12.95
CA SER A 209 -2.85 -18.84 -12.85
C SER A 209 -3.37 -17.48 -13.33
N PRO A 210 -4.54 -17.46 -13.99
CA PRO A 210 -5.17 -16.22 -14.43
C PRO A 210 -5.55 -15.27 -13.30
N THR A 211 -5.64 -13.97 -13.63
CA THR A 211 -6.10 -12.89 -12.75
C THR A 211 -7.27 -12.17 -13.42
N TYR A 212 -8.27 -11.71 -12.63
CA TYR A 212 -9.32 -10.86 -13.16
C TYR A 212 -8.77 -9.50 -13.58
N VAL A 213 -9.21 -9.05 -14.73
CA VAL A 213 -8.84 -7.74 -15.30
C VAL A 213 -10.08 -6.91 -15.62
N VAL A 214 -9.94 -5.59 -15.54
CA VAL A 214 -10.99 -4.65 -15.93
C VAL A 214 -10.40 -3.49 -16.73
N ALA A 215 -10.88 -3.30 -17.95
CA ALA A 215 -10.51 -2.14 -18.75
C ALA A 215 -11.38 -0.93 -18.38
N ARG A 216 -10.72 0.22 -18.17
CA ARG A 216 -11.39 1.51 -17.92
C ARG A 216 -10.65 2.63 -18.64
N PRO A 217 -11.34 3.69 -19.06
CA PRO A 217 -10.67 4.89 -19.56
C PRO A 217 -9.71 5.46 -18.51
N ASP A 218 -8.55 5.94 -18.95
CA ASP A 218 -7.58 6.64 -18.10
C ASP A 218 -8.03 8.06 -17.73
N ARG A 219 -9.05 8.60 -18.43
CA ARG A 219 -9.64 9.93 -18.20
C ARG A 219 -11.07 9.81 -17.69
N ASP A 220 -11.40 10.56 -16.65
CA ASP A 220 -12.77 10.70 -16.16
C ASP A 220 -13.43 11.90 -16.87
N LYS A 221 -14.24 11.61 -17.90
CA LYS A 221 -14.93 12.64 -18.69
C LYS A 221 -15.86 13.52 -17.84
N ILE A 222 -16.47 12.95 -16.80
CA ILE A 222 -17.36 13.67 -15.88
C ILE A 222 -16.53 14.62 -15.03
N ALA A 223 -15.42 14.16 -14.46
CA ALA A 223 -14.52 15.00 -13.70
C ALA A 223 -13.99 16.19 -14.52
N ASN A 224 -13.53 15.90 -15.75
CA ASN A 224 -13.01 16.92 -16.65
C ASN A 224 -14.08 17.95 -17.03
N ARG A 225 -15.33 17.51 -17.25
CA ARG A 225 -16.45 18.42 -17.52
C ARG A 225 -16.81 19.27 -16.29
N LEU A 226 -16.82 18.68 -15.10
CA LEU A 226 -17.11 19.41 -13.87
C LEU A 226 -16.07 20.51 -13.59
N ARG A 227 -14.79 20.26 -13.85
CA ARG A 227 -13.71 21.27 -13.69
C ARG A 227 -13.85 22.46 -14.66
N GLN A 228 -14.44 22.24 -15.81
CA GLN A 228 -14.73 23.35 -16.76
C GLN A 228 -15.89 24.24 -16.29
N LEU A 229 -16.77 23.72 -15.44
CA LEU A 229 -18.03 24.39 -15.07
C LEU A 229 -18.06 24.88 -13.61
N LEU A 230 -17.20 24.32 -12.75
CA LEU A 230 -17.20 24.55 -11.30
C LEU A 230 -15.78 24.87 -10.79
N PRO A 231 -15.65 25.57 -9.66
CA PRO A 231 -14.36 25.70 -8.99
C PRO A 231 -13.73 24.33 -8.70
N ASP A 232 -12.42 24.24 -8.84
CA ASP A 232 -11.66 22.97 -8.75
C ASP A 232 -11.97 22.16 -7.49
N THR A 233 -12.04 22.80 -6.34
CA THR A 233 -12.35 22.16 -5.06
C THR A 233 -13.73 21.52 -5.04
N LEU A 234 -14.73 22.19 -5.64
CA LEU A 234 -16.11 21.67 -5.70
C LEU A 234 -16.21 20.53 -6.71
N ALA A 235 -15.62 20.70 -7.89
CA ALA A 235 -15.54 19.67 -8.92
C ALA A 235 -14.87 18.41 -8.39
N TYR A 236 -13.75 18.57 -7.66
CA TYR A 236 -13.02 17.48 -7.04
C TYR A 236 -13.87 16.75 -5.97
N ARG A 237 -14.51 17.48 -5.07
CA ARG A 237 -15.37 16.88 -4.02
C ARG A 237 -16.53 16.07 -4.60
N ILE A 238 -17.19 16.57 -5.63
CA ILE A 238 -18.28 15.86 -6.35
C ILE A 238 -17.73 14.60 -7.01
N THR A 239 -16.63 14.72 -7.75
CA THR A 239 -16.00 13.59 -8.43
C THR A 239 -15.53 12.52 -7.45
N ARG A 240 -14.84 12.93 -6.38
CA ARG A 240 -14.38 12.03 -5.32
C ARG A 240 -15.54 11.26 -4.70
N ARG A 241 -16.64 11.95 -4.35
CA ARG A 241 -17.84 11.30 -3.80
C ARG A 241 -18.48 10.31 -4.79
N LYS A 242 -18.57 10.69 -6.06
CA LYS A 242 -19.04 9.79 -7.14
C LYS A 242 -18.18 8.53 -7.21
N ASN A 243 -16.85 8.68 -7.29
CA ASN A 243 -15.94 7.57 -7.47
C ASN A 243 -15.92 6.63 -6.24
N ILE A 244 -15.93 7.18 -5.03
CA ILE A 244 -16.08 6.39 -3.79
C ILE A 244 -17.37 5.57 -3.79
N THR A 245 -18.49 6.17 -4.22
CA THR A 245 -19.79 5.50 -4.24
C THR A 245 -19.82 4.38 -5.27
N LEU A 246 -19.29 4.64 -6.48
CA LEU A 246 -19.22 3.65 -7.55
C LEU A 246 -18.31 2.48 -7.20
N LEU A 247 -17.13 2.76 -6.61
CA LEU A 247 -16.20 1.73 -6.17
C LEU A 247 -16.82 0.85 -5.08
N GLY A 248 -17.46 1.47 -4.08
CA GLY A 248 -18.15 0.76 -3.01
C GLY A 248 -19.32 -0.08 -3.52
N TYR A 249 -20.08 0.44 -4.50
CA TYR A 249 -21.16 -0.33 -5.15
C TYR A 249 -20.60 -1.55 -5.91
N PHE A 250 -19.57 -1.33 -6.73
CA PHE A 250 -18.94 -2.41 -7.49
C PHE A 250 -18.38 -3.50 -6.56
N TYR A 251 -17.62 -3.11 -5.53
CA TYR A 251 -17.13 -4.05 -4.52
C TYR A 251 -18.28 -4.80 -3.84
N GLY A 252 -19.37 -4.12 -3.48
CA GLY A 252 -20.56 -4.75 -2.95
C GLY A 252 -21.18 -5.81 -3.88
N GLN A 253 -21.19 -5.55 -5.19
CA GLN A 253 -21.67 -6.54 -6.18
C GLN A 253 -20.75 -7.78 -6.25
N THR A 254 -19.43 -7.58 -6.19
CA THR A 254 -18.49 -8.72 -6.20
C THR A 254 -18.69 -9.66 -5.02
N ARG A 255 -19.09 -9.13 -3.86
CA ARG A 255 -19.31 -9.92 -2.64
C ARG A 255 -20.72 -10.51 -2.53
N SER A 256 -21.74 -9.81 -3.02
CA SER A 256 -23.14 -10.26 -2.93
C SER A 256 -23.60 -11.08 -4.12
N LYS A 257 -23.01 -10.89 -5.30
CA LYS A 257 -23.36 -11.57 -6.55
C LYS A 257 -22.10 -11.97 -7.33
N PRO A 258 -21.23 -12.83 -6.75
CA PRO A 258 -19.93 -13.15 -7.33
C PRO A 258 -20.03 -13.75 -8.74
N ASP A 259 -20.95 -14.70 -8.98
CA ASP A 259 -21.10 -15.35 -10.28
C ASP A 259 -21.53 -14.39 -11.37
N LYS A 260 -22.50 -13.50 -11.08
CA LYS A 260 -22.92 -12.48 -12.03
C LYS A 260 -21.79 -11.51 -12.36
N THR A 261 -21.01 -11.12 -11.35
CA THR A 261 -19.88 -10.23 -11.54
C THR A 261 -18.76 -10.92 -12.34
N ARG A 262 -18.51 -12.21 -12.05
CA ARG A 262 -17.57 -13.05 -12.82
C ARG A 262 -17.97 -13.08 -14.29
N GLN A 263 -19.22 -13.40 -14.60
CA GLN A 263 -19.74 -13.42 -15.98
C GLN A 263 -19.57 -12.06 -16.68
N LEU A 264 -19.86 -10.96 -15.99
CA LEU A 264 -19.68 -9.61 -16.52
C LEU A 264 -18.21 -9.33 -16.88
N LEU A 265 -17.29 -9.65 -15.97
CA LEU A 265 -15.86 -9.42 -16.18
C LEU A 265 -15.31 -10.29 -17.32
N LEU A 266 -15.61 -11.58 -17.33
CA LEU A 266 -15.18 -12.48 -18.40
C LEU A 266 -15.81 -12.12 -19.77
N GLY A 267 -17.08 -11.74 -19.76
CA GLY A 267 -17.75 -11.27 -20.98
C GLY A 267 -17.10 -10.01 -21.59
N ALA A 268 -16.58 -9.12 -20.73
CA ALA A 268 -15.82 -7.95 -21.19
C ALA A 268 -14.48 -8.33 -21.83
N VAL A 269 -13.77 -9.33 -21.27
CA VAL A 269 -12.52 -9.86 -21.85
C VAL A 269 -12.80 -10.58 -23.18
N ARG A 270 -13.82 -11.45 -23.22
CA ARG A 270 -14.22 -12.17 -24.46
C ARG A 270 -14.52 -11.25 -25.61
N LYS A 271 -15.17 -10.14 -25.32
CA LYS A 271 -15.44 -9.13 -26.35
C LYS A 271 -14.16 -8.52 -26.96
N GLN A 272 -13.05 -8.52 -26.22
CA GLN A 272 -11.78 -7.92 -26.64
C GLN A 272 -10.84 -8.95 -27.27
N LEU A 273 -10.76 -10.17 -26.72
CA LEU A 273 -9.76 -11.18 -27.06
C LEU A 273 -10.33 -12.49 -27.63
N GLY A 274 -11.65 -12.66 -27.65
CA GLY A 274 -12.32 -13.91 -28.06
C GLY A 274 -12.39 -14.95 -26.94
N ASP A 275 -13.11 -16.04 -27.23
CA ASP A 275 -13.40 -17.09 -26.24
C ASP A 275 -12.12 -17.91 -25.90
N GLU A 276 -11.36 -18.34 -26.89
CA GLU A 276 -10.19 -19.18 -26.73
C GLU A 276 -9.15 -18.57 -25.77
N ILE A 277 -8.73 -17.32 -26.02
CA ILE A 277 -7.74 -16.62 -25.18
C ILE A 277 -8.32 -16.35 -23.78
N THR A 278 -9.61 -16.02 -23.70
CA THR A 278 -10.25 -15.74 -22.42
C THR A 278 -10.32 -16.98 -21.53
N ASP A 279 -10.73 -18.11 -22.10
CA ASP A 279 -10.88 -19.34 -21.33
C ASP A 279 -9.54 -19.90 -20.90
N ALA A 280 -8.49 -19.81 -21.77
CA ALA A 280 -7.16 -20.28 -21.45
C ALA A 280 -6.40 -19.38 -20.45
N HIS A 281 -6.54 -18.05 -20.55
CA HIS A 281 -5.60 -17.13 -19.91
C HIS A 281 -6.23 -16.08 -19.00
N PHE A 282 -7.56 -15.89 -18.99
CA PHE A 282 -8.23 -14.84 -18.22
C PHE A 282 -9.41 -15.34 -17.38
N THR A 283 -9.49 -16.67 -17.14
CA THR A 283 -10.56 -17.28 -16.35
C THR A 283 -10.03 -17.79 -15.01
N PRO A 284 -9.98 -16.93 -13.96
CA PRO A 284 -9.53 -17.32 -12.63
C PRO A 284 -10.45 -18.37 -11.97
N SER A 285 -9.86 -19.23 -11.13
CA SER A 285 -10.59 -20.24 -10.36
C SER A 285 -11.29 -19.69 -9.10
N TYR A 286 -10.92 -18.47 -8.67
CA TYR A 286 -11.44 -17.79 -7.48
C TYR A 286 -12.51 -16.75 -7.83
N ASN A 287 -13.23 -16.22 -6.84
CA ASN A 287 -14.23 -15.19 -7.06
C ASN A 287 -13.61 -13.78 -7.19
N PRO A 288 -14.28 -12.86 -7.91
CA PRO A 288 -13.83 -11.47 -7.97
C PRO A 288 -13.61 -10.87 -6.57
N TRP A 289 -12.46 -10.25 -6.35
CA TRP A 289 -11.99 -9.68 -5.08
C TRP A 289 -11.64 -10.68 -3.95
N ASP A 290 -11.59 -11.98 -4.20
CA ASP A 290 -10.86 -12.89 -3.31
C ASP A 290 -9.35 -12.66 -3.44
N GLN A 291 -8.93 -12.22 -4.63
CA GLN A 291 -7.61 -11.65 -4.91
C GLN A 291 -7.78 -10.29 -5.63
N ARG A 292 -6.69 -9.59 -5.92
CA ARG A 292 -6.78 -8.30 -6.60
C ARG A 292 -7.39 -8.42 -8.00
N LEU A 293 -8.17 -7.40 -8.35
CA LEU A 293 -8.65 -7.14 -9.70
C LEU A 293 -7.70 -6.14 -10.35
N CYS A 294 -7.08 -6.48 -11.48
CA CYS A 294 -6.10 -5.61 -12.15
C CYS A 294 -6.78 -4.63 -13.11
N LEU A 295 -6.36 -3.37 -13.07
CA LEU A 295 -6.86 -2.34 -13.95
C LEU A 295 -6.03 -2.25 -15.24
N LEU A 296 -6.72 -2.22 -16.38
CA LEU A 296 -6.15 -1.98 -17.71
C LEU A 296 -6.63 -0.62 -18.23
N PRO A 297 -5.85 0.47 -18.08
CA PRO A 297 -6.22 1.77 -18.64
C PRO A 297 -6.35 1.69 -20.15
N ASN A 298 -7.51 2.15 -20.67
CA ASN A 298 -7.86 2.08 -22.09
C ASN A 298 -7.79 0.67 -22.72
N GLY A 299 -7.60 -0.39 -21.93
CA GLY A 299 -7.43 -1.75 -22.44
C GLY A 299 -6.08 -2.00 -23.12
N ASP A 300 -5.03 -1.34 -22.67
CA ASP A 300 -3.68 -1.36 -23.25
C ASP A 300 -3.10 -2.77 -23.42
N LEU A 301 -3.27 -3.67 -22.44
CA LEU A 301 -2.86 -5.07 -22.56
C LEU A 301 -3.63 -5.78 -23.69
N TYR A 302 -4.92 -5.53 -23.83
CA TYR A 302 -5.69 -6.14 -24.92
C TYR A 302 -5.19 -5.69 -26.30
N GLU A 303 -4.80 -4.43 -26.42
CA GLU A 303 -4.24 -3.87 -27.65
C GLU A 303 -2.87 -4.52 -27.97
N ALA A 304 -2.01 -4.68 -26.95
CA ALA A 304 -0.72 -5.35 -27.11
C ALA A 304 -0.88 -6.81 -27.59
N ILE A 305 -1.87 -7.54 -27.05
CA ILE A 305 -2.16 -8.92 -27.45
C ILE A 305 -2.75 -8.98 -28.87
N ARG A 306 -3.76 -8.16 -29.19
CA ARG A 306 -4.40 -8.15 -30.52
C ARG A 306 -3.45 -7.75 -31.65
N SER A 307 -2.51 -6.87 -31.35
CA SER A 307 -1.48 -6.46 -32.32
C SER A 307 -0.35 -7.47 -32.50
N GLY A 308 -0.36 -8.59 -31.75
CA GLY A 308 0.68 -9.60 -31.78
C GLY A 308 2.00 -9.18 -31.13
N ARG A 309 2.06 -8.01 -30.47
CA ARG A 309 3.26 -7.54 -29.79
C ARG A 309 3.43 -8.16 -28.41
N ALA A 310 2.37 -8.68 -27.82
CA ALA A 310 2.41 -9.45 -26.60
C ALA A 310 1.60 -10.72 -26.70
N SER A 311 1.94 -11.73 -25.90
CA SER A 311 1.20 -12.97 -25.72
C SER A 311 1.09 -13.33 -24.24
N VAL A 312 0.15 -14.23 -23.93
CA VAL A 312 -0.02 -14.77 -22.58
C VAL A 312 0.14 -16.27 -22.63
N VAL A 313 0.92 -16.80 -21.72
CA VAL A 313 1.10 -18.24 -21.50
C VAL A 313 0.71 -18.55 -20.05
N THR A 314 -0.18 -19.54 -19.87
CA THR A 314 -0.61 -20.01 -18.55
C THR A 314 -0.06 -21.42 -18.34
N ASP A 315 1.05 -21.51 -17.61
CA ASP A 315 1.74 -22.78 -17.38
C ASP A 315 2.70 -22.67 -16.18
N HIS A 316 3.26 -23.80 -15.76
CA HIS A 316 4.26 -23.86 -14.69
C HIS A 316 5.67 -23.94 -15.29
N ILE A 317 6.62 -23.33 -14.57
CA ILE A 317 8.03 -23.38 -14.94
C ILE A 317 8.64 -24.67 -14.44
N THR A 318 9.19 -25.47 -15.35
CA THR A 318 9.97 -26.67 -15.02
C THR A 318 11.41 -26.30 -14.71
N THR A 319 12.07 -25.55 -15.59
CA THR A 319 13.46 -25.11 -15.41
C THR A 319 13.81 -23.99 -16.37
N PHE A 320 14.92 -23.30 -16.08
CA PHE A 320 15.54 -22.37 -17.03
C PHE A 320 16.60 -23.08 -17.87
N THR A 321 16.73 -22.65 -19.12
CA THR A 321 17.83 -22.97 -20.03
C THR A 321 18.74 -21.73 -20.19
N PRO A 322 19.90 -21.84 -20.84
CA PRO A 322 20.72 -20.67 -21.14
C PRO A 322 20.00 -19.59 -21.99
N SER A 323 19.00 -19.99 -22.79
CA SER A 323 18.30 -19.13 -23.75
C SER A 323 16.82 -18.91 -23.44
N GLY A 324 16.27 -19.49 -22.36
CA GLY A 324 14.83 -19.40 -22.12
C GLY A 324 14.30 -20.16 -20.92
N ILE A 325 13.03 -20.51 -20.98
CA ILE A 325 12.27 -21.14 -19.89
C ILE A 325 11.53 -22.35 -20.45
N VAL A 326 11.76 -23.54 -19.88
CA VAL A 326 11.00 -24.76 -20.17
C VAL A 326 9.80 -24.87 -19.24
N LEU A 327 8.65 -25.17 -19.80
CA LEU A 327 7.37 -25.27 -19.12
C LEU A 327 6.97 -26.74 -18.86
N GLU A 328 5.95 -26.97 -18.02
CA GLU A 328 5.40 -28.31 -17.77
C GLU A 328 4.82 -28.97 -19.05
N SER A 329 4.33 -28.16 -19.98
CA SER A 329 3.85 -28.62 -21.30
C SER A 329 4.94 -29.01 -22.25
N ASP A 330 6.21 -29.05 -21.83
CA ASP A 330 7.42 -29.23 -22.67
C ASP A 330 7.65 -28.08 -23.67
N ALA A 331 6.86 -27.01 -23.63
CA ALA A 331 7.12 -25.82 -24.45
C ALA A 331 8.32 -25.05 -23.89
N GLU A 332 9.12 -24.46 -24.78
CA GLU A 332 10.22 -23.58 -24.42
C GLU A 332 9.90 -22.15 -24.84
N LEU A 333 10.02 -21.21 -23.90
CA LEU A 333 9.91 -19.77 -24.15
C LEU A 333 11.30 -19.17 -24.27
N GLU A 334 11.70 -18.82 -25.48
CA GLU A 334 12.95 -18.10 -25.69
C GLU A 334 12.86 -16.68 -25.13
N ALA A 335 13.92 -16.26 -24.45
CA ALA A 335 14.00 -14.92 -23.83
C ALA A 335 15.41 -14.35 -23.91
N ASP A 336 15.49 -13.04 -24.11
CA ASP A 336 16.72 -12.26 -23.95
C ASP A 336 16.71 -11.57 -22.56
N ILE A 337 15.49 -11.26 -22.07
CA ILE A 337 15.24 -10.63 -20.76
C ILE A 337 14.11 -11.36 -20.05
N VAL A 338 14.30 -11.66 -18.78
CA VAL A 338 13.28 -12.20 -17.87
C VAL A 338 12.99 -11.17 -16.77
N VAL A 339 11.72 -10.80 -16.64
CA VAL A 339 11.24 -9.89 -15.57
C VAL A 339 10.47 -10.70 -14.54
N THR A 340 10.97 -10.75 -13.30
CA THR A 340 10.36 -11.52 -12.21
C THR A 340 9.33 -10.69 -11.46
N ALA A 341 8.14 -10.50 -12.08
CA ALA A 341 7.01 -9.78 -11.48
C ALA A 341 6.21 -10.66 -10.49
N THR A 342 6.91 -11.42 -9.64
CA THR A 342 6.37 -12.48 -8.79
C THR A 342 5.81 -12.00 -7.44
N GLY A 343 5.81 -10.70 -7.20
CA GLY A 343 5.24 -10.05 -6.02
C GLY A 343 6.26 -9.39 -5.11
N LEU A 344 5.77 -8.88 -3.97
CA LEU A 344 6.54 -8.13 -2.99
C LEU A 344 6.77 -8.95 -1.73
N GLN A 345 7.87 -8.65 -1.02
CA GLN A 345 8.13 -9.16 0.32
C GLN A 345 7.40 -8.26 1.31
N LEU A 346 6.29 -8.76 1.88
CA LEU A 346 5.56 -8.00 2.90
C LEU A 346 6.29 -8.03 4.24
N VAL A 347 6.22 -6.91 4.94
CA VAL A 347 6.80 -6.71 6.27
C VAL A 347 5.86 -5.89 7.14
N THR A 348 5.84 -6.14 8.43
CA THR A 348 5.04 -5.41 9.41
C THR A 348 5.84 -5.20 10.70
N PRO A 349 5.61 -4.07 11.30
CA PRO A 349 5.56 -2.73 10.75
C PRO A 349 6.97 -2.29 10.33
N GLY A 350 7.27 -2.39 9.03
CA GLY A 350 8.49 -1.81 8.46
C GLY A 350 9.82 -2.49 8.82
N GLU A 351 9.86 -3.79 9.17
CA GLU A 351 11.07 -4.54 9.58
C GLU A 351 11.73 -4.00 10.87
N MET A 352 10.99 -3.24 11.68
CA MET A 352 11.48 -2.57 12.88
C MET A 352 11.23 -3.42 14.12
N ARG A 353 12.05 -3.22 15.16
CA ARG A 353 11.91 -3.86 16.45
C ARG A 353 11.32 -2.88 17.45
N PHE A 354 10.38 -3.37 18.26
CA PHE A 354 9.74 -2.55 19.28
C PHE A 354 9.79 -3.27 20.63
N ASP A 355 9.91 -2.51 21.69
CA ASP A 355 9.72 -2.99 23.04
C ASP A 355 8.91 -2.00 23.88
N VAL A 356 8.26 -2.51 24.91
CA VAL A 356 7.53 -1.75 25.92
C VAL A 356 8.10 -2.11 27.28
N ASP A 357 8.73 -1.15 27.95
CA ASP A 357 9.38 -1.33 29.24
C ASP A 357 10.42 -2.50 29.23
N GLY A 358 11.16 -2.62 28.12
CA GLY A 358 12.16 -3.67 27.90
C GLY A 358 11.59 -5.03 27.49
N VAL A 359 10.28 -5.16 27.33
CA VAL A 359 9.64 -6.38 26.82
C VAL A 359 9.42 -6.27 25.32
N PRO A 360 10.02 -7.13 24.49
CA PRO A 360 9.83 -7.11 23.04
C PRO A 360 8.37 -7.28 22.65
N VAL A 361 7.91 -6.50 21.66
CA VAL A 361 6.57 -6.61 21.09
C VAL A 361 6.60 -7.57 19.91
N ASP A 362 5.87 -8.70 20.01
CA ASP A 362 5.51 -9.51 18.85
C ASP A 362 4.10 -9.11 18.39
N PHE A 363 4.02 -8.51 17.19
CA PHE A 363 2.73 -8.07 16.66
C PHE A 363 1.78 -9.23 16.36
N ALA A 364 2.29 -10.45 16.13
CA ALA A 364 1.46 -11.64 15.97
C ALA A 364 0.66 -11.96 17.24
N ASP A 365 1.17 -11.58 18.40
CA ASP A 365 0.49 -11.77 19.69
C ASP A 365 -0.52 -10.66 20.03
N THR A 366 -0.57 -9.59 19.23
CA THR A 366 -1.47 -8.46 19.48
C THR A 366 -2.82 -8.62 18.78
N PHE A 367 -3.82 -7.89 19.29
CA PHE A 367 -5.04 -7.59 18.55
C PHE A 367 -4.97 -6.18 17.96
N THR A 368 -5.48 -6.04 16.74
CA THR A 368 -5.57 -4.71 16.14
C THR A 368 -6.78 -3.94 16.67
N TYR A 369 -6.54 -2.73 17.17
CA TYR A 369 -7.57 -1.77 17.53
C TYR A 369 -7.93 -0.92 16.30
N ARG A 370 -9.15 -1.05 15.81
CA ARG A 370 -9.69 -0.33 14.63
C ARG A 370 -8.79 -0.46 13.37
N GLY A 371 -7.93 -1.48 13.32
CA GLY A 371 -6.98 -1.70 12.23
C GLY A 371 -5.84 -0.67 12.14
N LEU A 372 -5.56 0.08 13.21
CA LEU A 372 -4.54 1.14 13.21
C LEU A 372 -3.61 1.15 14.44
N ALA A 373 -4.02 0.58 15.56
CA ALA A 373 -3.21 0.47 16.76
C ALA A 373 -3.24 -0.99 17.25
N PHE A 374 -2.46 -1.31 18.28
CA PHE A 374 -2.23 -2.68 18.72
C PHE A 374 -2.46 -2.81 20.23
N SER A 375 -3.03 -3.93 20.66
CA SER A 375 -3.22 -4.19 22.09
C SER A 375 -1.90 -4.13 22.83
N ASP A 376 -1.90 -3.48 23.99
CA ASP A 376 -0.77 -3.31 24.90
C ASP A 376 0.43 -2.49 24.36
N VAL A 377 0.28 -1.84 23.20
CA VAL A 377 1.30 -0.94 22.66
C VAL A 377 0.87 0.50 22.86
N PRO A 378 1.56 1.28 23.70
CA PRO A 378 1.21 2.66 24.03
C PRO A 378 1.54 3.64 22.90
N ASN A 379 0.75 4.70 22.77
CA ASN A 379 1.05 5.90 21.97
C ASN A 379 1.62 5.61 20.58
N MET A 380 1.09 4.58 19.91
CA MET A 380 1.51 4.17 18.59
C MET A 380 0.30 3.98 17.67
N ALA A 381 0.41 4.47 16.44
CA ALA A 381 -0.51 4.14 15.36
C ALA A 381 0.26 3.74 14.11
N SER A 382 -0.34 2.87 13.31
CA SER A 382 0.23 2.38 12.04
C SER A 382 -0.78 2.54 10.90
N THR A 383 -0.30 3.00 9.76
CA THR A 383 -1.14 3.15 8.57
C THR A 383 -1.01 1.96 7.65
N PHE A 384 -2.14 1.31 7.42
CA PHE A 384 -2.34 0.38 6.31
C PHE A 384 -3.60 0.80 5.55
N GLY A 385 -3.50 0.91 4.25
CA GLY A 385 -4.61 1.37 3.38
C GLY A 385 -5.72 0.34 3.20
N TYR A 386 -6.60 0.60 2.24
CA TYR A 386 -7.61 -0.37 1.82
C TYR A 386 -7.05 -1.36 0.81
N ILE A 387 -7.48 -2.60 0.91
CA ILE A 387 -7.22 -3.63 -0.11
C ILE A 387 -8.19 -3.50 -1.30
N ASN A 388 -9.35 -2.88 -1.10
CA ASN A 388 -10.48 -2.80 -2.03
C ASN A 388 -10.84 -1.37 -2.43
N ALA A 389 -10.03 -0.39 -2.04
CA ALA A 389 -10.20 1.02 -2.36
C ALA A 389 -8.83 1.73 -2.38
N SER A 390 -8.83 3.01 -2.74
CA SER A 390 -7.58 3.79 -2.76
C SER A 390 -6.96 3.92 -1.37
N TRP A 391 -5.64 3.79 -1.33
CA TRP A 391 -4.85 3.79 -0.10
C TRP A 391 -5.07 5.03 0.76
N THR A 392 -5.05 6.21 0.13
CA THR A 392 -5.17 7.50 0.81
C THR A 392 -6.49 7.68 1.55
N MET A 393 -7.56 7.05 1.06
CA MET A 393 -8.86 7.15 1.74
C MET A 393 -8.79 6.65 3.18
N ARG A 394 -7.97 5.65 3.47
CA ARG A 394 -7.79 5.15 4.83
C ARG A 394 -6.70 5.89 5.58
N SER A 395 -5.59 6.22 4.92
CA SER A 395 -4.52 6.97 5.56
C SER A 395 -4.99 8.34 6.06
N ASP A 396 -5.85 9.05 5.31
CA ASP A 396 -6.49 10.29 5.77
C ASP A 396 -7.36 10.07 7.02
N LEU A 397 -8.15 8.99 7.05
CA LEU A 397 -8.98 8.67 8.22
C LEU A 397 -8.14 8.35 9.45
N ILE A 398 -7.06 7.59 9.29
CA ILE A 398 -6.14 7.23 10.39
C ILE A 398 -5.43 8.49 10.89
N ALA A 399 -4.91 9.33 10.00
CA ALA A 399 -4.24 10.58 10.39
C ALA A 399 -5.17 11.50 11.19
N ARG A 400 -6.41 11.66 10.76
CA ARG A 400 -7.42 12.45 11.50
C ARG A 400 -7.83 11.80 12.81
N PHE A 401 -7.88 10.47 12.89
CA PHE A 401 -8.09 9.77 14.15
C PHE A 401 -6.94 10.05 15.13
N VAL A 402 -5.69 9.98 14.67
CA VAL A 402 -4.51 10.31 15.48
C VAL A 402 -4.57 11.76 15.97
N CYS A 403 -4.93 12.71 15.11
CA CYS A 403 -5.12 14.11 15.53
C CYS A 403 -6.19 14.26 16.61
N ARG A 404 -7.34 13.56 16.47
CA ARG A 404 -8.38 13.53 17.49
C ARG A 404 -7.87 12.96 18.80
N LEU A 405 -7.10 11.89 18.74
CA LEU A 405 -6.51 11.23 19.91
C LEU A 405 -5.53 12.15 20.63
N LEU A 406 -4.61 12.80 19.92
CA LEU A 406 -3.66 13.75 20.47
C LEU A 406 -4.35 14.96 21.12
N ASN A 407 -5.38 15.48 20.49
CA ASN A 407 -6.18 16.59 21.03
C ASN A 407 -6.98 16.18 22.29
N HIS A 408 -7.51 14.95 22.31
CA HIS A 408 -8.19 14.41 23.49
C HIS A 408 -7.21 14.24 24.66
N MET A 409 -6.04 13.65 24.42
CA MET A 409 -5.00 13.50 25.45
C MET A 409 -4.57 14.85 26.03
N ARG A 410 -4.39 15.87 25.18
CA ARG A 410 -4.11 17.24 25.65
C ARG A 410 -5.25 17.80 26.50
N ALA A 411 -6.48 17.66 26.04
CA ALA A 411 -7.66 18.22 26.76
C ALA A 411 -7.88 17.54 28.11
N THR A 412 -7.55 16.25 28.23
CA THR A 412 -7.67 15.47 29.47
C THR A 412 -6.42 15.55 30.35
N GLY A 413 -5.31 16.10 29.80
CA GLY A 413 -4.00 16.16 30.48
C GLY A 413 -3.42 14.77 30.70
N THR A 414 -3.67 13.82 29.80
CA THR A 414 -3.08 12.49 29.80
C THR A 414 -1.91 12.44 28.82
N ASP A 415 -0.89 11.64 29.10
CA ASP A 415 0.34 11.52 28.34
C ASP A 415 0.55 10.12 27.75
N GLN A 416 -0.23 9.15 28.21
CA GLN A 416 -0.22 7.80 27.65
C GLN A 416 -1.64 7.35 27.27
N CYS A 417 -1.76 6.69 26.12
CA CYS A 417 -2.96 6.02 25.64
C CYS A 417 -2.60 4.62 25.16
N THR A 418 -3.19 3.60 25.75
CA THR A 418 -2.90 2.19 25.40
C THR A 418 -4.20 1.44 25.12
N PRO A 419 -4.38 0.82 23.93
CA PRO A 419 -5.49 -0.10 23.73
C PRO A 419 -5.32 -1.36 24.58
N ARG A 420 -6.30 -1.70 25.41
CA ARG A 420 -6.25 -2.88 26.26
C ARG A 420 -7.51 -3.72 26.12
N LEU A 421 -7.35 -5.04 26.10
CA LEU A 421 -8.47 -5.97 26.10
C LEU A 421 -9.28 -5.79 27.40
N ARG A 422 -10.61 -5.60 27.28
CA ARG A 422 -11.52 -5.66 28.41
C ARG A 422 -11.67 -7.09 28.90
N GLU A 423 -12.16 -7.28 30.11
CA GLU A 423 -12.48 -8.64 30.63
C GLU A 423 -13.35 -9.42 29.65
N SER A 424 -14.37 -8.76 29.08
CA SER A 424 -15.27 -9.34 28.08
C SER A 424 -14.64 -9.68 26.73
N ASP A 425 -13.41 -9.23 26.47
CA ASP A 425 -12.70 -9.45 25.22
C ASP A 425 -11.64 -10.56 25.33
N ARG A 426 -11.38 -11.08 26.54
CA ARG A 426 -10.31 -12.09 26.77
C ARG A 426 -10.54 -13.39 26.03
N ASP A 427 -11.80 -13.82 25.90
CA ASP A 427 -12.17 -15.04 25.18
C ASP A 427 -12.46 -14.80 23.69
N MET A 428 -12.11 -13.62 23.18
CA MET A 428 -12.33 -13.25 21.78
C MET A 428 -11.48 -14.11 20.86
N PRO A 429 -12.07 -14.72 19.79
CA PRO A 429 -11.31 -15.53 18.87
C PRO A 429 -10.32 -14.70 18.07
N ARG A 430 -9.11 -15.24 17.87
CA ARG A 430 -8.13 -14.66 16.97
C ARG A 430 -8.50 -14.99 15.53
N ARG A 431 -8.70 -13.95 14.72
CA ARG A 431 -9.00 -14.06 13.29
C ARG A 431 -7.88 -13.43 12.49
N PRO A 432 -7.69 -13.85 11.23
CA PRO A 432 -6.72 -13.21 10.34
C PRO A 432 -6.91 -11.69 10.30
N TRP A 433 -5.84 -10.95 10.24
CA TRP A 433 -5.86 -9.48 10.23
C TRP A 433 -6.77 -8.87 9.16
N ILE A 434 -6.90 -9.53 8.01
CA ILE A 434 -7.86 -9.18 6.94
C ILE A 434 -8.60 -10.45 6.53
N ASP A 435 -9.92 -10.41 6.58
CA ASP A 435 -10.78 -11.53 6.14
C ASP A 435 -10.98 -11.54 4.63
N GLY A 436 -11.03 -12.75 4.06
CA GLY A 436 -11.49 -12.97 2.69
C GLY A 436 -10.62 -12.35 1.60
N PHE A 437 -9.35 -12.11 1.90
CA PHE A 437 -8.37 -11.64 0.93
C PHE A 437 -7.16 -12.58 0.92
N THR A 438 -7.04 -13.38 -0.15
CA THR A 438 -6.18 -14.57 -0.21
C THR A 438 -5.03 -14.53 -1.23
N PRO A 439 -4.49 -13.37 -1.66
CA PRO A 439 -3.30 -13.38 -2.52
C PRO A 439 -2.11 -14.04 -1.82
N GLY A 440 -1.29 -14.77 -2.57
CA GLY A 440 -0.18 -15.53 -2.02
C GLY A 440 0.79 -14.69 -1.17
N TYR A 441 1.04 -13.45 -1.58
CA TYR A 441 1.93 -12.55 -0.83
C TYR A 441 1.37 -12.19 0.56
N MET A 442 0.04 -12.08 0.71
CA MET A 442 -0.60 -11.86 2.01
C MET A 442 -0.56 -13.12 2.88
N GLN A 443 -0.82 -14.29 2.27
CA GLN A 443 -0.83 -15.55 3.03
C GLN A 443 0.54 -15.87 3.64
N ARG A 444 1.63 -15.54 2.97
CA ARG A 444 2.99 -15.77 3.48
C ARG A 444 3.32 -15.03 4.79
N VAL A 445 2.66 -13.90 5.05
CA VAL A 445 2.95 -13.08 6.23
C VAL A 445 1.84 -13.09 7.28
N MET A 446 0.70 -13.69 6.97
CA MET A 446 -0.49 -13.63 7.83
C MET A 446 -0.21 -14.11 9.27
N ALA A 447 0.65 -15.10 9.44
CA ALA A 447 1.05 -15.61 10.76
C ALA A 447 1.87 -14.62 11.60
N ARG A 448 2.46 -13.59 10.96
CA ARG A 448 3.25 -12.54 11.63
C ARG A 448 2.47 -11.22 11.79
N MET A 449 1.25 -11.18 11.25
CA MET A 449 0.38 -10.02 11.36
C MET A 449 -0.40 -10.05 12.68
N PRO A 450 -0.82 -8.87 13.21
CA PRO A 450 -1.73 -8.83 14.34
C PRO A 450 -3.05 -9.54 14.01
N SER A 451 -3.72 -10.06 15.03
CA SER A 451 -5.04 -10.63 14.87
C SER A 451 -6.12 -9.56 14.89
N GLN A 452 -7.24 -9.79 14.21
CA GLN A 452 -8.48 -9.10 14.55
C GLN A 452 -9.37 -10.02 15.38
N GLY A 453 -10.31 -9.41 16.11
CA GLY A 453 -11.33 -10.14 16.86
C GLY A 453 -12.61 -10.36 16.06
N ASP A 454 -13.71 -10.65 16.77
CA ASP A 454 -15.05 -10.82 16.21
C ASP A 454 -15.98 -9.62 16.49
N ARG A 455 -15.53 -8.64 17.26
CA ARG A 455 -16.33 -7.48 17.72
C ARG A 455 -15.54 -6.19 17.74
N ALA A 456 -16.25 -5.06 17.61
CA ALA A 456 -15.66 -3.73 17.75
C ALA A 456 -15.16 -3.48 19.17
N PRO A 457 -14.06 -2.75 19.34
CA PRO A 457 -13.26 -2.07 18.31
C PRO A 457 -12.11 -2.93 17.71
N TRP A 458 -12.06 -4.22 18.00
CA TRP A 458 -11.00 -5.15 17.60
C TRP A 458 -11.18 -5.71 16.18
N LEU A 459 -11.76 -4.91 15.29
CA LEU A 459 -12.01 -5.27 13.90
C LEU A 459 -11.18 -4.43 12.93
N ASN A 460 -10.89 -5.03 11.77
CA ASN A 460 -10.32 -4.38 10.60
C ASN A 460 -11.27 -4.57 9.40
N PRO A 461 -12.41 -3.85 9.35
CA PRO A 461 -13.50 -4.17 8.43
C PRO A 461 -13.22 -3.86 6.97
N GLN A 462 -12.19 -3.07 6.65
CA GLN A 462 -11.82 -2.69 5.29
C GLN A 462 -13.00 -2.09 4.49
N ARG A 463 -13.82 -1.25 5.15
CA ARG A 463 -15.03 -0.62 4.59
C ARG A 463 -15.05 0.87 4.88
N TYR A 464 -14.70 1.68 3.89
CA TYR A 464 -14.56 3.14 4.03
C TYR A 464 -15.74 3.82 4.71
N LYS A 465 -16.99 3.52 4.32
CA LYS A 465 -18.17 4.19 4.86
C LYS A 465 -18.38 3.89 6.36
N ALA A 466 -18.13 2.66 6.79
CA ALA A 466 -18.22 2.25 8.18
C ALA A 466 -17.09 2.86 9.00
N GLU A 467 -15.84 2.71 8.53
CA GLU A 467 -14.64 3.23 9.21
C GLU A 467 -14.63 4.75 9.28
N LYS A 468 -15.15 5.46 8.26
CA LYS A 468 -15.25 6.92 8.32
C LYS A 468 -16.06 7.40 9.50
N ASN A 469 -17.19 6.80 9.80
CA ASN A 469 -18.01 7.17 10.95
C ASN A 469 -17.34 6.75 12.25
N ASP A 470 -16.76 5.57 12.31
CA ASP A 470 -16.09 5.04 13.48
C ASP A 470 -14.84 5.87 13.85
N LEU A 471 -13.93 6.08 12.91
CA LEU A 471 -12.69 6.79 13.18
C LEU A 471 -12.89 8.31 13.43
N LEU A 472 -13.86 8.93 12.75
CA LEU A 472 -14.05 10.38 12.88
C LEU A 472 -15.04 10.79 13.95
N LYS A 473 -15.94 9.91 14.43
CA LYS A 473 -17.06 10.29 15.28
C LYS A 473 -17.25 9.45 16.54
N ALA A 474 -16.80 8.18 16.53
CA ALA A 474 -16.97 7.34 17.71
C ALA A 474 -16.26 7.93 18.93
N PRO A 475 -16.79 7.77 20.14
CA PRO A 475 -16.11 8.17 21.37
C PRO A 475 -14.72 7.53 21.44
N LEU A 476 -13.74 8.28 21.95
CA LEU A 476 -12.40 7.76 22.26
C LEU A 476 -12.40 7.06 23.63
N ASP A 477 -13.26 7.50 24.54
CA ASP A 477 -13.53 6.81 25.81
C ASP A 477 -14.50 5.65 25.57
N ASP A 478 -13.97 4.56 25.00
CA ASP A 478 -14.72 3.35 24.62
C ASP A 478 -14.48 2.18 25.58
N GLY A 479 -13.78 2.42 26.69
CA GLY A 479 -13.39 1.40 27.66
C GLY A 479 -12.26 0.46 27.20
N VAL A 480 -11.74 0.66 25.99
CA VAL A 480 -10.60 -0.06 25.41
C VAL A 480 -9.36 0.82 25.40
N LEU A 481 -9.48 2.08 24.93
CA LEU A 481 -8.40 3.04 25.06
C LEU A 481 -8.26 3.47 26.52
N GLN A 482 -7.18 3.06 27.14
CA GLN A 482 -6.87 3.47 28.52
C GLN A 482 -5.94 4.67 28.51
N PHE A 483 -6.41 5.74 29.10
CA PHE A 483 -5.68 7.00 29.21
C PHE A 483 -5.09 7.14 30.62
N THR A 484 -3.79 7.39 30.71
CA THR A 484 -3.09 7.54 32.00
C THR A 484 -2.26 8.81 32.01
N ARG A 485 -1.98 9.29 33.23
CA ARG A 485 -0.98 10.35 33.51
C ARG A 485 0.23 9.72 34.15
N THR A 486 1.39 10.02 33.64
CA THR A 486 2.64 9.68 34.28
C THR A 486 2.80 10.58 35.51
N ASN A 487 3.10 10.01 36.64
CA ASN A 487 3.50 10.78 37.83
C ASN A 487 4.90 11.35 37.59
N GLN A 488 5.04 12.38 36.79
CA GLN A 488 6.27 13.15 36.73
C GLN A 488 6.49 13.77 38.12
N ARG A 489 7.49 13.27 38.84
CA ARG A 489 8.12 14.06 39.87
C ARG A 489 8.63 15.32 39.20
N ILE A 490 7.99 16.46 39.48
CA ILE A 490 8.50 17.77 39.15
C ILE A 490 9.86 17.85 39.84
N THR A 491 10.93 17.59 39.09
CA THR A 491 12.28 17.94 39.51
C THR A 491 12.36 19.47 39.32
N VAL A 492 12.22 20.18 40.43
CA VAL A 492 12.44 21.62 40.55
C VAL A 492 13.92 21.93 40.32
#